data_dc9ea0ac12c5802ac22add3a8fca3cb4
#
_entry.id   dc9ea0ac12c5802ac22add3a8fca3cb4
#
_cell.length_a   1.000
_cell.length_b   1.000
_cell.length_c   1.000
_cell.angle_alpha   90.00
_cell.angle_beta   90.00
_cell.angle_gamma   90.00
#
_symmetry.space_group_name_H-M   'P 1'
#
loop_
_entity.id
_entity.type
_entity.pdbx_description
1 polymer ?
#
loop_
_entity_poly.entity_id
_entity_poly.type
_entity_poly.pdbx_seq_one_letter_code
_entity_poly.pdbx_strand_id
1 'polypeptide(L)'
;YPPVLAVKLTGTPRPGVGPQDVALALIAATFQNNFNKNKVLEFVGDGVFNLSMEYRMGIDVMTTESAALSSIWCTDEKTEEFLVGHGRGDAYRKMQPETGAYYDGLIEIDLSSVECMIALPFHPSNAMPIREFKERMPEVIREVEEAGNKIKGKHGEPFSIQSHMRDGAFYVDQALVSGCSGGLFENIVAMADILKGYGIPGSGLNLGINPASLPVMADLMEQGIAGELAVSGATLRPCICGPCFGVTANNQVSIRHMTRNYPNREGSKPGQGQMACACLMDARSIAATVRNGGKLTAATDLDVEYRTLKHHFDAKIYENQVFNNFEKGDDNVELTMGPNIADWPKMQPLTKHLLLKTAGSYHGSVTTDELIPSGEASSFRSNPEKISEYT
;
A
#
# COMPACT_ATOMS: atom_id res chain seq x y z
N TYR A 1 4.86 -23.60 -16.30
CA TYR A 1 4.18 -23.03 -15.14
C TYR A 1 5.22 -22.35 -14.24
N PRO A 2 4.91 -21.21 -13.61
CA PRO A 2 5.80 -20.61 -12.64
C PRO A 2 5.91 -21.48 -11.38
N PRO A 3 7.01 -21.42 -10.64
CA PRO A 3 7.12 -22.05 -9.33
C PRO A 3 6.06 -21.53 -8.35
N VAL A 4 5.59 -22.40 -7.45
CA VAL A 4 4.57 -22.08 -6.45
C VAL A 4 5.13 -22.27 -5.05
N LEU A 5 4.97 -21.25 -4.20
CA LEU A 5 5.31 -21.33 -2.78
C LEU A 5 4.05 -21.43 -1.93
N ALA A 6 4.02 -22.40 -1.02
CA ALA A 6 3.00 -22.38 0.03
C ALA A 6 3.34 -21.30 1.06
N VAL A 7 2.39 -20.41 1.34
CA VAL A 7 2.43 -19.51 2.49
C VAL A 7 1.45 -20.06 3.52
N LYS A 8 1.97 -20.83 4.46
CA LYS A 8 1.18 -21.48 5.49
C LYS A 8 0.96 -20.55 6.66
N LEU A 9 -0.28 -20.13 6.83
CA LEU A 9 -0.72 -19.31 7.96
C LEU A 9 -1.26 -20.20 9.08
N THR A 10 -0.85 -19.93 10.31
CA THR A 10 -1.35 -20.57 11.53
C THR A 10 -1.73 -19.53 12.57
N GLY A 11 -2.50 -19.90 13.58
CA GLY A 11 -2.90 -19.00 14.66
C GLY A 11 -3.86 -17.89 14.23
N THR A 12 -3.95 -16.84 15.06
CA THR A 12 -4.81 -15.68 14.89
C THR A 12 -4.04 -14.41 15.24
N PRO A 13 -4.16 -13.32 14.47
CA PRO A 13 -3.50 -12.07 14.81
C PRO A 13 -3.92 -11.56 16.19
N ARG A 14 -2.97 -11.02 16.95
CA ARG A 14 -3.29 -10.36 18.22
C ARG A 14 -4.07 -9.07 17.99
N PRO A 15 -4.94 -8.64 18.90
CA PRO A 15 -5.56 -7.31 18.82
C PRO A 15 -4.50 -6.23 18.62
N GLY A 16 -4.73 -5.32 17.67
CA GLY A 16 -3.77 -4.27 17.29
C GLY A 16 -2.82 -4.64 16.15
N VAL A 17 -2.64 -5.92 15.83
CA VAL A 17 -1.89 -6.36 14.64
C VAL A 17 -2.81 -6.37 13.43
N GLY A 18 -2.42 -5.68 12.37
CA GLY A 18 -3.22 -5.56 11.16
C GLY A 18 -2.62 -6.25 9.93
N PRO A 19 -3.32 -6.21 8.79
CA PRO A 19 -2.89 -6.90 7.57
C PRO A 19 -1.55 -6.39 7.05
N GLN A 20 -1.27 -5.10 7.20
CA GLN A 20 0.00 -4.50 6.78
C GLN A 20 1.19 -5.07 7.57
N ASP A 21 1.00 -5.37 8.86
CA ASP A 21 2.06 -5.95 9.69
C ASP A 21 2.47 -7.34 9.17
N VAL A 22 1.47 -8.19 8.85
CA VAL A 22 1.72 -9.52 8.28
C VAL A 22 2.41 -9.42 6.91
N ALA A 23 1.93 -8.52 6.05
CA ALA A 23 2.51 -8.29 4.74
C ALA A 23 3.96 -7.81 4.81
N LEU A 24 4.26 -6.87 5.72
CA LEU A 24 5.62 -6.35 5.91
C LEU A 24 6.55 -7.42 6.48
N ALA A 25 6.08 -8.26 7.40
CA ALA A 25 6.86 -9.40 7.90
C ALA A 25 7.21 -10.39 6.78
N LEU A 26 6.23 -10.72 5.91
CA LEU A 26 6.45 -11.57 4.73
C LEU A 26 7.49 -10.97 3.78
N ILE A 27 7.35 -9.68 3.45
CA ILE A 27 8.25 -8.98 2.52
C ILE A 27 9.67 -8.90 3.09
N ALA A 28 9.81 -8.54 4.38
CA ALA A 28 11.11 -8.48 5.05
C ALA A 28 11.85 -9.83 5.01
N ALA A 29 11.13 -10.92 5.23
CA ALA A 29 11.71 -12.27 5.24
C ALA A 29 12.12 -12.79 3.86
N THR A 30 11.49 -12.32 2.78
CA THR A 30 11.57 -12.99 1.47
C THR A 30 12.16 -12.14 0.34
N PHE A 31 12.16 -10.82 0.47
CA PHE A 31 12.60 -9.95 -0.62
C PHE A 31 14.11 -9.97 -0.83
N GLN A 32 14.91 -9.80 0.23
CA GLN A 32 16.37 -9.66 0.13
C GLN A 32 17.08 -10.92 -0.41
N ASN A 33 16.51 -12.09 -0.15
CA ASN A 33 17.03 -13.38 -0.64
C ASN A 33 16.39 -13.81 -1.97
N ASN A 34 15.51 -12.99 -2.56
CA ASN A 34 14.74 -13.28 -3.77
C ASN A 34 13.90 -14.58 -3.69
N PHE A 35 13.51 -15.02 -2.49
CA PHE A 35 12.88 -16.31 -2.28
C PHE A 35 11.55 -16.44 -3.04
N ASN A 36 10.75 -15.39 -3.08
CA ASN A 36 9.45 -15.33 -3.76
C ASN A 36 9.46 -14.62 -5.11
N LYS A 37 10.64 -14.20 -5.59
CA LYS A 37 10.75 -13.49 -6.88
C LYS A 37 10.28 -14.36 -8.04
N ASN A 38 9.32 -13.82 -8.83
CA ASN A 38 8.71 -14.49 -9.99
C ASN A 38 8.02 -15.83 -9.67
N LYS A 39 7.59 -16.02 -8.43
CA LYS A 39 6.84 -17.21 -8.00
C LYS A 39 5.41 -16.84 -7.63
N VAL A 40 4.51 -17.81 -7.68
CA VAL A 40 3.14 -17.66 -7.19
C VAL A 40 3.13 -17.99 -5.70
N LEU A 41 2.45 -17.17 -4.90
CA LEU A 41 2.22 -17.41 -3.48
C LEU A 41 0.83 -18.02 -3.30
N GLU A 42 0.75 -19.23 -2.74
CA GLU A 42 -0.52 -19.85 -2.38
C GLU A 42 -0.69 -19.83 -0.87
N PHE A 43 -1.67 -19.03 -0.38
CA PHE A 43 -1.96 -18.89 1.04
C PHE A 43 -2.83 -20.03 1.53
N VAL A 44 -2.29 -20.84 2.43
CA VAL A 44 -2.86 -22.08 2.94
C VAL A 44 -2.79 -22.15 4.46
N GLY A 45 -3.37 -23.17 5.05
CA GLY A 45 -3.35 -23.43 6.50
C GLY A 45 -4.54 -22.84 7.24
N ASP A 46 -4.74 -23.29 8.48
CA ASP A 46 -5.91 -22.97 9.29
C ASP A 46 -6.01 -21.48 9.66
N GLY A 47 -4.86 -20.78 9.71
CA GLY A 47 -4.80 -19.34 9.94
C GLY A 47 -5.53 -18.52 8.88
N VAL A 48 -5.64 -19.01 7.62
CA VAL A 48 -6.40 -18.34 6.57
C VAL A 48 -7.85 -18.13 7.00
N PHE A 49 -8.45 -19.14 7.59
CA PHE A 49 -9.88 -19.12 7.98
C PHE A 49 -10.16 -18.25 9.21
N ASN A 50 -9.13 -17.85 9.94
CA ASN A 50 -9.24 -16.91 11.05
C ASN A 50 -9.30 -15.44 10.60
N LEU A 51 -8.94 -15.16 9.33
CA LEU A 51 -8.90 -13.82 8.76
C LEU A 51 -10.23 -13.46 8.08
N SER A 52 -10.64 -12.19 8.19
CA SER A 52 -11.70 -11.62 7.36
C SER A 52 -11.24 -11.49 5.89
N MET A 53 -12.18 -11.25 4.98
CA MET A 53 -11.83 -11.02 3.58
C MET A 53 -11.01 -9.74 3.40
N GLU A 54 -11.34 -8.67 4.10
CA GLU A 54 -10.57 -7.42 4.02
C GLU A 54 -9.15 -7.60 4.58
N TYR A 55 -8.99 -8.40 5.63
CA TYR A 55 -7.66 -8.71 6.16
C TYR A 55 -6.81 -9.48 5.13
N ARG A 56 -7.40 -10.50 4.46
CA ARG A 56 -6.72 -11.23 3.36
C ARG A 56 -6.36 -10.29 2.21
N MET A 57 -7.29 -9.43 1.78
CA MET A 57 -7.04 -8.44 0.73
C MET A 57 -5.93 -7.45 1.11
N GLY A 58 -5.87 -7.03 2.37
CA GLY A 58 -4.83 -6.12 2.87
C GLY A 58 -3.44 -6.75 2.86
N ILE A 59 -3.32 -8.07 3.09
CA ILE A 59 -2.07 -8.81 2.90
C ILE A 59 -1.77 -8.96 1.41
N ASP A 60 -2.76 -9.39 0.64
CA ASP A 60 -2.62 -9.75 -0.77
C ASP A 60 -2.11 -8.60 -1.62
N VAL A 61 -2.66 -7.40 -1.43
CA VAL A 61 -2.28 -6.20 -2.20
C VAL A 61 -0.80 -5.83 -2.06
N MET A 62 -0.12 -6.32 -1.01
CA MET A 62 1.29 -6.07 -0.77
C MET A 62 2.22 -7.13 -1.41
N THR A 63 1.68 -8.25 -1.89
CA THR A 63 2.52 -9.35 -2.42
C THR A 63 3.33 -8.96 -3.64
N THR A 64 2.82 -8.04 -4.46
CA THR A 64 3.56 -7.50 -5.61
C THR A 64 4.84 -6.76 -5.20
N GLU A 65 4.86 -6.12 -4.04
CA GLU A 65 6.03 -5.40 -3.53
C GLU A 65 7.12 -6.35 -3.01
N SER A 66 6.81 -7.63 -2.89
CA SER A 66 7.78 -8.69 -2.61
C SER A 66 8.40 -9.31 -3.87
N ALA A 67 8.09 -8.76 -5.06
CA ALA A 67 8.44 -9.30 -6.38
C ALA A 67 7.81 -10.66 -6.69
N ALA A 68 6.74 -11.07 -6.00
CA ALA A 68 5.94 -12.23 -6.36
C ALA A 68 5.24 -12.00 -7.71
N LEU A 69 5.06 -13.08 -8.46
CA LEU A 69 4.38 -13.04 -9.75
C LEU A 69 2.87 -12.90 -9.59
N SER A 70 2.32 -13.61 -8.62
CA SER A 70 0.88 -13.62 -8.31
C SER A 70 0.66 -14.20 -6.91
N SER A 71 -0.57 -14.11 -6.43
CA SER A 71 -1.02 -14.73 -5.19
C SER A 71 -2.38 -15.38 -5.38
N ILE A 72 -2.64 -16.43 -4.62
CA ILE A 72 -3.92 -17.13 -4.58
C ILE A 72 -4.22 -17.56 -3.15
N TRP A 73 -5.49 -17.57 -2.77
CA TRP A 73 -5.95 -17.88 -1.43
C TRP A 73 -6.92 -19.06 -1.42
N CYS A 74 -6.83 -19.89 -0.40
CA CYS A 74 -7.93 -20.78 -0.06
C CYS A 74 -9.21 -20.00 0.19
N THR A 75 -10.34 -20.52 -0.27
CA THR A 75 -11.65 -19.89 -0.11
C THR A 75 -12.50 -20.63 0.91
N ASP A 76 -13.40 -19.91 1.56
CA ASP A 76 -14.31 -20.39 2.61
C ASP A 76 -15.65 -19.66 2.57
N GLU A 77 -16.46 -19.87 3.59
CA GLU A 77 -17.77 -19.22 3.74
C GLU A 77 -17.66 -17.69 3.83
N LYS A 78 -16.56 -17.13 4.38
CA LYS A 78 -16.32 -15.68 4.40
C LYS A 78 -16.10 -15.13 3.00
N THR A 79 -15.43 -15.90 2.13
CA THR A 79 -15.25 -15.54 0.72
C THR A 79 -16.59 -15.55 -0.02
N GLU A 80 -17.42 -16.58 0.22
CA GLU A 80 -18.77 -16.67 -0.35
C GLU A 80 -19.62 -15.50 0.09
N GLU A 81 -19.66 -15.22 1.40
CA GLU A 81 -20.42 -14.12 1.97
C GLU A 81 -20.00 -12.76 1.40
N PHE A 82 -18.69 -12.53 1.24
CA PHE A 82 -18.17 -11.32 0.63
C PHE A 82 -18.64 -11.17 -0.84
N LEU A 83 -18.55 -12.23 -1.63
CA LEU A 83 -19.01 -12.21 -3.03
C LEU A 83 -20.52 -12.02 -3.14
N VAL A 84 -21.31 -12.68 -2.28
CA VAL A 84 -22.76 -12.50 -2.22
C VAL A 84 -23.10 -11.04 -1.89
N GLY A 85 -22.45 -10.46 -0.87
CA GLY A 85 -22.63 -9.06 -0.50
C GLY A 85 -22.33 -8.07 -1.62
N HIS A 86 -21.48 -8.45 -2.57
CA HIS A 86 -21.14 -7.66 -3.77
C HIS A 86 -21.96 -8.05 -5.02
N GLY A 87 -23.03 -8.84 -4.86
CA GLY A 87 -23.86 -9.29 -5.98
C GLY A 87 -23.17 -10.28 -6.92
N ARG A 88 -22.11 -10.95 -6.48
CA ARG A 88 -21.28 -11.88 -7.26
C ARG A 88 -21.22 -13.30 -6.66
N GLY A 89 -22.25 -13.72 -5.96
CA GLY A 89 -22.28 -15.04 -5.33
C GLY A 89 -22.10 -16.20 -6.31
N ASP A 90 -22.55 -16.03 -7.56
CA ASP A 90 -22.36 -16.99 -8.66
C ASP A 90 -20.88 -17.20 -9.04
N ALA A 91 -20.01 -16.27 -8.72
CA ALA A 91 -18.57 -16.36 -8.95
C ALA A 91 -17.83 -17.18 -7.87
N TYR A 92 -18.47 -17.48 -6.75
CA TYR A 92 -17.82 -18.26 -5.70
C TYR A 92 -17.44 -19.66 -6.19
N ARG A 93 -16.22 -20.06 -5.86
CA ARG A 93 -15.71 -21.43 -6.05
C ARG A 93 -14.92 -21.81 -4.82
N LYS A 94 -15.15 -23.00 -4.31
CA LYS A 94 -14.33 -23.56 -3.24
C LYS A 94 -12.97 -23.93 -3.81
N MET A 95 -11.95 -23.25 -3.32
CA MET A 95 -10.55 -23.43 -3.76
C MET A 95 -9.70 -23.83 -2.56
N GLN A 96 -9.07 -24.98 -2.66
CA GLN A 96 -8.13 -25.51 -1.66
C GLN A 96 -7.12 -26.43 -2.39
N PRO A 97 -5.90 -26.57 -1.86
CA PRO A 97 -4.95 -27.52 -2.43
C PRO A 97 -5.50 -28.95 -2.34
N GLU A 98 -5.24 -29.73 -3.37
CA GLU A 98 -5.57 -31.15 -3.36
C GLU A 98 -4.62 -31.93 -2.41
N THR A 99 -5.07 -33.09 -1.97
CA THR A 99 -4.23 -33.98 -1.16
C THR A 99 -2.99 -34.40 -1.96
N GLY A 100 -1.80 -34.09 -1.41
CA GLY A 100 -0.53 -34.38 -2.10
C GLY A 100 -0.06 -33.26 -3.05
N ALA A 101 -0.67 -32.08 -2.98
CA ALA A 101 -0.17 -30.90 -3.71
C ALA A 101 1.32 -30.66 -3.42
N TYR A 102 2.07 -30.40 -4.49
CA TYR A 102 3.50 -30.11 -4.41
C TYR A 102 3.76 -28.61 -4.50
N TYR A 103 4.68 -28.14 -3.67
CA TYR A 103 5.15 -26.75 -3.66
C TYR A 103 6.67 -26.71 -3.84
N ASP A 104 7.17 -25.68 -4.53
CA ASP A 104 8.60 -25.45 -4.73
C ASP A 104 9.28 -24.86 -3.48
N GLY A 105 8.52 -24.49 -2.47
CA GLY A 105 9.00 -24.00 -1.19
C GLY A 105 7.88 -23.68 -0.23
N LEU A 106 8.25 -23.39 1.01
CA LEU A 106 7.33 -23.11 2.12
C LEU A 106 7.75 -21.84 2.86
N ILE A 107 6.77 -21.00 3.16
CA ILE A 107 6.85 -19.89 4.10
C ILE A 107 5.85 -20.19 5.20
N GLU A 108 6.29 -20.25 6.45
CA GLU A 108 5.39 -20.43 7.59
C GLU A 108 5.28 -19.12 8.38
N ILE A 109 4.05 -18.70 8.65
CA ILE A 109 3.75 -17.51 9.44
C ILE A 109 2.75 -17.88 10.53
N ASP A 110 3.20 -17.82 11.78
CA ASP A 110 2.30 -17.85 12.91
C ASP A 110 1.78 -16.43 13.17
N LEU A 111 0.51 -16.21 12.82
CA LEU A 111 -0.15 -14.91 12.94
C LEU A 111 -0.15 -14.39 14.38
N SER A 112 -0.12 -15.29 15.38
CA SER A 112 -0.09 -14.91 16.79
C SER A 112 1.25 -14.32 17.22
N SER A 113 2.31 -14.62 16.49
CA SER A 113 3.68 -14.14 16.76
C SER A 113 4.04 -12.85 16.02
N VAL A 114 3.26 -12.46 15.01
CA VAL A 114 3.51 -11.21 14.26
C VAL A 114 3.38 -10.02 15.20
N GLU A 115 4.36 -9.12 15.14
CA GLU A 115 4.38 -7.86 15.88
C GLU A 115 3.90 -6.70 14.98
N CYS A 116 3.56 -5.55 15.58
CA CYS A 116 3.36 -4.32 14.82
C CYS A 116 4.67 -3.91 14.13
N MET A 117 4.62 -3.70 12.82
CA MET A 117 5.78 -3.48 11.96
C MET A 117 5.91 -2.01 11.53
N ILE A 118 7.13 -1.61 11.23
CA ILE A 118 7.44 -0.37 10.50
C ILE A 118 8.39 -0.73 9.35
N ALA A 119 8.06 -0.30 8.13
CA ALA A 119 8.99 -0.36 7.01
C ALA A 119 9.57 1.03 6.75
N LEU A 120 10.88 1.14 6.88
CA LEU A 120 11.62 2.37 6.68
C LEU A 120 11.78 2.68 5.18
N PRO A 121 12.00 3.94 4.79
CA PRO A 121 12.29 4.22 3.40
C PRO A 121 13.61 3.49 3.01
N PHE A 122 13.85 3.07 1.80
CA PHE A 122 13.20 3.46 0.54
C PHE A 122 12.63 2.23 -0.17
N HIS A 123 12.25 1.22 0.60
CA HIS A 123 11.63 -0.01 0.10
C HIS A 123 10.80 -0.69 1.21
N PRO A 124 9.64 -1.32 0.91
CA PRO A 124 8.84 -2.03 1.90
C PRO A 124 9.58 -3.17 2.63
N SER A 125 10.63 -3.73 2.02
CA SER A 125 11.46 -4.77 2.66
C SER A 125 12.37 -4.25 3.79
N ASN A 126 12.52 -2.94 3.94
CA ASN A 126 13.23 -2.35 5.07
C ASN A 126 12.35 -2.36 6.32
N ALA A 127 11.68 -3.48 6.56
CA ALA A 127 10.71 -3.62 7.63
C ALA A 127 11.28 -4.37 8.84
N MET A 128 10.89 -3.91 10.02
CA MET A 128 11.20 -4.53 11.31
C MET A 128 10.06 -4.29 12.31
N PRO A 129 9.97 -5.05 13.41
CA PRO A 129 9.07 -4.72 14.51
C PRO A 129 9.31 -3.32 15.06
N ILE A 130 8.21 -2.59 15.36
CA ILE A 130 8.31 -1.24 15.98
C ILE A 130 9.11 -1.29 17.28
N ARG A 131 9.02 -2.39 18.04
CA ARG A 131 9.81 -2.61 19.24
C ARG A 131 11.32 -2.60 18.93
N GLU A 132 11.74 -3.36 17.92
CA GLU A 132 13.14 -3.42 17.50
C GLU A 132 13.64 -2.07 16.99
N PHE A 133 12.82 -1.36 16.21
CA PHE A 133 13.16 0.00 15.79
C PHE A 133 13.41 0.92 16.99
N LYS A 134 12.55 0.88 18.02
CA LYS A 134 12.72 1.70 19.24
C LYS A 134 14.02 1.39 19.96
N GLU A 135 14.42 0.12 20.02
CA GLU A 135 15.66 -0.34 20.66
C GLU A 135 16.92 0.12 19.90
N ARG A 136 16.86 0.14 18.56
CA ARG A 136 17.97 0.45 17.67
C ARG A 136 17.86 1.82 16.98
N MET A 137 16.95 2.66 17.43
CA MET A 137 16.55 3.90 16.76
C MET A 137 17.71 4.78 16.26
N PRO A 138 18.76 5.13 17.07
CA PRO A 138 19.84 5.99 16.60
C PRO A 138 20.67 5.36 15.47
N GLU A 139 20.87 4.05 15.51
CA GLU A 139 21.58 3.29 14.48
C GLU A 139 20.77 3.28 13.17
N VAL A 140 19.52 2.87 13.27
CA VAL A 140 18.63 2.72 12.13
C VAL A 140 18.38 4.07 11.43
N ILE A 141 18.20 5.15 12.18
CA ILE A 141 18.02 6.49 11.60
C ILE A 141 19.28 6.93 10.84
N ARG A 142 20.46 6.65 11.37
CA ARG A 142 21.72 6.95 10.66
C ARG A 142 21.81 6.17 9.33
N GLU A 143 21.45 4.89 9.32
CA GLU A 143 21.45 4.05 8.12
C GLU A 143 20.47 4.61 7.06
N VAL A 144 19.29 5.03 7.50
CA VAL A 144 18.28 5.66 6.61
C VAL A 144 18.79 6.97 6.02
N GLU A 145 19.42 7.82 6.83
CA GLU A 145 20.01 9.09 6.36
C GLU A 145 21.15 8.85 5.37
N GLU A 146 22.04 7.89 5.64
CA GLU A 146 23.12 7.50 4.75
C GLU A 146 22.58 6.99 3.41
N ALA A 147 21.60 6.10 3.44
CA ALA A 147 20.93 5.58 2.23
C ALA A 147 20.25 6.70 1.43
N GLY A 148 19.50 7.58 2.09
CA GLY A 148 18.81 8.70 1.46
C GLY A 148 19.78 9.71 0.84
N ASN A 149 20.86 10.05 1.53
CA ASN A 149 21.89 10.94 1.01
C ASN A 149 22.64 10.32 -0.18
N LYS A 150 22.85 9.00 -0.17
CA LYS A 150 23.44 8.27 -1.31
C LYS A 150 22.53 8.34 -2.55
N ILE A 151 21.23 8.15 -2.38
CA ILE A 151 20.24 8.23 -3.47
C ILE A 151 20.15 9.65 -4.01
N LYS A 152 20.10 10.64 -3.14
CA LYS A 152 20.02 12.06 -3.50
C LYS A 152 21.30 12.61 -4.14
N GLY A 153 22.44 12.06 -3.80
CA GLY A 153 23.75 12.55 -4.22
C GLY A 153 24.03 13.94 -3.65
N LYS A 154 24.61 14.82 -4.48
CA LYS A 154 25.04 16.18 -4.08
C LYS A 154 23.97 17.25 -4.25
N HIS A 155 22.74 16.87 -4.61
CA HIS A 155 21.66 17.82 -4.86
C HIS A 155 20.99 18.28 -3.55
N GLY A 156 20.81 19.58 -3.38
CA GLY A 156 20.10 20.18 -2.25
C GLY A 156 20.74 19.97 -0.88
N GLU A 157 20.00 20.33 0.15
CA GLU A 157 20.43 20.19 1.54
C GLU A 157 20.50 18.70 1.96
N PRO A 158 21.37 18.36 2.94
CA PRO A 158 21.45 17.00 3.43
C PRO A 158 20.08 16.46 3.90
N PHE A 159 19.80 15.20 3.58
CA PHE A 159 18.66 14.51 4.16
C PHE A 159 18.98 14.16 5.61
N SER A 160 18.18 14.69 6.53
CA SER A 160 18.34 14.45 7.95
C SER A 160 16.99 14.42 8.67
N ILE A 161 16.80 13.40 9.49
CA ILE A 161 15.61 13.15 10.31
C ILE A 161 15.94 12.99 11.81
N GLN A 162 17.16 13.29 12.21
CA GLN A 162 17.60 13.19 13.61
C GLN A 162 16.81 14.08 14.56
N SER A 163 16.34 15.23 14.10
CA SER A 163 15.48 16.14 14.87
C SER A 163 14.15 15.51 15.30
N HIS A 164 13.76 14.41 14.68
CA HIS A 164 12.57 13.65 15.06
C HIS A 164 12.80 12.69 16.24
N MET A 165 14.06 12.47 16.62
CA MET A 165 14.40 11.81 17.88
C MET A 165 14.39 12.83 19.03
N ARG A 166 13.40 12.73 19.89
CA ARG A 166 13.25 13.60 21.08
C ARG A 166 12.86 12.77 22.29
N ASP A 167 13.46 13.05 23.43
CA ASP A 167 13.14 12.41 24.71
C ASP A 167 13.11 10.87 24.64
N GLY A 168 14.07 10.30 23.90
CA GLY A 168 14.18 8.84 23.71
C GLY A 168 13.07 8.23 22.84
N ALA A 169 12.34 9.03 22.08
CA ALA A 169 11.26 8.61 21.21
C ALA A 169 11.39 9.19 19.80
N PHE A 170 10.75 8.56 18.83
CA PHE A 170 10.65 9.02 17.44
C PHE A 170 9.30 9.67 17.20
N TYR A 171 9.30 10.84 16.60
CA TYR A 171 8.09 11.61 16.31
C TYR A 171 7.88 11.76 14.81
N VAL A 172 6.62 11.82 14.40
CA VAL A 172 6.22 11.95 12.99
C VAL A 172 5.47 13.27 12.76
N ASP A 173 5.57 13.78 11.52
CA ASP A 173 4.87 15.02 11.11
C ASP A 173 3.54 14.73 10.44
N GLN A 174 3.43 13.57 9.77
CA GLN A 174 2.27 13.26 8.95
C GLN A 174 1.90 11.80 9.07
N ALA A 175 0.60 11.54 9.08
CA ALA A 175 0.00 10.22 9.06
C ALA A 175 -1.01 10.09 7.92
N LEU A 176 -0.92 9.04 7.12
CA LEU A 176 -1.79 8.79 5.98
C LEU A 176 -2.27 7.33 5.96
N VAL A 177 -3.57 7.15 5.79
CA VAL A 177 -4.16 5.82 5.57
C VAL A 177 -4.98 5.89 4.28
N SER A 178 -4.58 5.14 3.27
CA SER A 178 -5.06 5.46 1.93
C SER A 178 -5.13 4.26 0.98
N GLY A 179 -6.11 4.34 0.09
CA GLY A 179 -6.21 3.54 -1.12
C GLY A 179 -6.44 2.06 -0.86
N CYS A 180 -5.91 1.24 -1.78
CA CYS A 180 -6.21 -0.19 -1.87
C CYS A 180 -5.78 -1.04 -0.67
N SER A 181 -4.76 -0.64 0.09
CA SER A 181 -4.33 -1.36 1.30
C SER A 181 -4.85 -0.73 2.58
N GLY A 182 -4.64 0.58 2.76
CA GLY A 182 -4.99 1.27 4.00
C GLY A 182 -6.47 1.62 4.10
N GLY A 183 -7.10 2.01 2.99
CA GLY A 183 -8.46 2.55 2.95
C GLY A 183 -9.59 1.53 3.07
N LEU A 184 -9.31 0.27 3.40
CA LEU A 184 -10.32 -0.75 3.63
C LEU A 184 -11.19 -0.42 4.84
N PHE A 185 -12.44 -0.86 4.82
CA PHE A 185 -13.44 -0.52 5.84
C PHE A 185 -13.00 -0.91 7.25
N GLU A 186 -12.58 -2.16 7.45
CA GLU A 186 -12.13 -2.68 8.75
C GLU A 186 -10.91 -1.92 9.30
N ASN A 187 -10.00 -1.47 8.46
CA ASN A 187 -8.86 -0.67 8.88
C ASN A 187 -9.30 0.70 9.42
N ILE A 188 -10.24 1.35 8.73
CA ILE A 188 -10.73 2.67 9.12
C ILE A 188 -11.60 2.58 10.40
N VAL A 189 -12.40 1.52 10.54
CA VAL A 189 -13.13 1.25 11.78
C VAL A 189 -12.18 1.06 12.96
N ALA A 190 -11.14 0.25 12.80
CA ALA A 190 -10.15 0.04 13.86
C ALA A 190 -9.42 1.35 14.26
N MET A 191 -9.16 2.23 13.30
CA MET A 191 -8.63 3.57 13.60
C MET A 191 -9.60 4.41 14.42
N ALA A 192 -10.90 4.39 14.09
CA ALA A 192 -11.92 5.12 14.83
C ALA A 192 -12.00 4.61 16.28
N ASP A 193 -11.89 3.30 16.50
CA ASP A 193 -11.88 2.71 17.84
C ASP A 193 -10.67 3.18 18.67
N ILE A 194 -9.50 3.25 18.07
CA ILE A 194 -8.27 3.73 18.73
C ILE A 194 -8.37 5.23 19.06
N LEU A 195 -8.96 6.03 18.16
CA LEU A 195 -9.05 7.49 18.29
C LEU A 195 -10.26 7.95 19.10
N LYS A 196 -11.19 7.06 19.42
CA LYS A 196 -12.42 7.39 20.16
C LYS A 196 -12.14 8.08 21.49
N GLY A 197 -12.67 9.29 21.64
CA GLY A 197 -12.46 10.12 22.83
C GLY A 197 -11.11 10.84 22.90
N TYR A 198 -10.30 10.73 21.86
CA TYR A 198 -9.02 11.44 21.72
C TYR A 198 -9.07 12.41 20.56
N GLY A 199 -8.47 13.59 20.75
CA GLY A 199 -8.25 14.57 19.69
C GLY A 199 -6.83 14.48 19.13
N ILE A 200 -6.67 14.79 17.85
CA ILE A 200 -5.35 14.97 17.25
C ILE A 200 -4.77 16.27 17.80
N PRO A 201 -3.62 16.26 18.47
CA PRO A 201 -3.04 17.49 19.03
C PRO A 201 -2.78 18.52 17.94
N GLY A 202 -3.07 19.79 18.20
CA GLY A 202 -2.85 20.90 17.27
C GLY A 202 -1.37 21.25 17.02
N SER A 203 -0.47 20.28 17.14
CA SER A 203 0.99 20.43 17.06
C SER A 203 1.56 20.38 15.62
N GLY A 204 0.70 20.51 14.60
CA GLY A 204 1.11 20.38 13.19
C GLY A 204 1.02 18.94 12.64
N LEU A 205 0.72 17.96 13.47
CA LEU A 205 0.45 16.58 13.02
C LEU A 205 -0.84 16.53 12.20
N ASN A 206 -0.78 15.88 11.04
CA ASN A 206 -1.91 15.73 10.12
C ASN A 206 -2.22 14.25 9.92
N LEU A 207 -3.49 13.85 10.10
CA LEU A 207 -3.99 12.54 9.73
C LEU A 207 -4.95 12.66 8.54
N GLY A 208 -4.54 12.12 7.40
CA GLY A 208 -5.37 12.01 6.19
C GLY A 208 -5.86 10.59 5.96
N ILE A 209 -7.14 10.45 5.62
CA ILE A 209 -7.76 9.15 5.34
C ILE A 209 -8.43 9.21 3.98
N ASN A 210 -8.03 8.32 3.06
CA ASN A 210 -8.66 8.14 1.77
C ASN A 210 -9.26 6.72 1.71
N PRO A 211 -10.59 6.57 1.84
CA PRO A 211 -11.24 5.25 1.72
C PRO A 211 -10.91 4.58 0.38
N ALA A 212 -10.91 3.26 0.36
CA ALA A 212 -10.52 2.47 -0.82
C ALA A 212 -11.47 2.66 -2.00
N SER A 213 -12.74 2.92 -1.73
CA SER A 213 -13.78 3.07 -2.74
C SER A 213 -14.94 3.95 -2.26
N LEU A 214 -15.75 4.42 -3.20
CA LEU A 214 -16.95 5.20 -2.87
C LEU A 214 -17.97 4.41 -2.03
N PRO A 215 -18.23 3.11 -2.28
CA PRO A 215 -19.08 2.31 -1.37
C PRO A 215 -18.54 2.24 0.05
N VAL A 216 -17.24 2.06 0.24
CA VAL A 216 -16.61 2.11 1.58
C VAL A 216 -16.81 3.48 2.22
N MET A 217 -16.61 4.56 1.48
CA MET A 217 -16.83 5.91 2.00
C MET A 217 -18.29 6.15 2.41
N ALA A 218 -19.23 5.71 1.59
CA ALA A 218 -20.67 5.84 1.88
C ALA A 218 -21.04 5.08 3.15
N ASP A 219 -20.61 3.84 3.27
CA ASP A 219 -20.93 2.99 4.42
C ASP A 219 -20.30 3.52 5.74
N LEU A 220 -19.07 4.05 5.67
CA LEU A 220 -18.45 4.76 6.82
C LEU A 220 -19.25 5.98 7.26
N MET A 221 -19.90 6.69 6.33
CA MET A 221 -20.80 7.79 6.65
C MET A 221 -22.12 7.29 7.27
N GLU A 222 -22.72 6.25 6.70
CA GLU A 222 -23.97 5.67 7.18
C GLU A 222 -23.83 5.07 8.59
N GLN A 223 -22.72 4.39 8.87
CA GLN A 223 -22.45 3.82 10.18
C GLN A 223 -21.87 4.85 11.19
N GLY A 224 -21.74 6.12 10.82
CA GLY A 224 -21.28 7.20 11.70
C GLY A 224 -19.75 7.25 11.94
N ILE A 225 -18.98 6.32 11.38
CA ILE A 225 -17.52 6.22 11.58
C ILE A 225 -16.82 7.47 11.04
N ALA A 226 -17.27 7.99 9.90
CA ALA A 226 -16.73 9.21 9.31
C ALA A 226 -16.86 10.42 10.28
N GLY A 227 -18.00 10.51 11.00
CA GLY A 227 -18.23 11.54 12.01
C GLY A 227 -17.32 11.38 13.23
N GLU A 228 -17.12 10.17 13.73
CA GLU A 228 -16.22 9.87 14.85
C GLU A 228 -14.77 10.32 14.53
N LEU A 229 -14.30 9.98 13.32
CA LEU A 229 -12.96 10.37 12.86
C LEU A 229 -12.81 11.88 12.67
N ALA A 230 -13.83 12.55 12.10
CA ALA A 230 -13.82 13.99 11.93
C ALA A 230 -13.76 14.73 13.28
N VAL A 231 -14.50 14.26 14.28
CA VAL A 231 -14.48 14.82 15.66
C VAL A 231 -13.08 14.63 16.29
N SER A 232 -12.38 13.54 15.98
CA SER A 232 -10.99 13.34 16.43
C SER A 232 -9.98 14.26 15.73
N GLY A 233 -10.37 14.98 14.67
CA GLY A 233 -9.50 15.87 13.90
C GLY A 233 -8.86 15.22 12.66
N ALA A 234 -9.26 14.00 12.31
CA ALA A 234 -8.82 13.36 11.08
C ALA A 234 -9.50 14.02 9.86
N THR A 235 -8.78 14.07 8.74
CA THR A 235 -9.30 14.61 7.48
C THR A 235 -9.68 13.46 6.55
N LEU A 236 -10.99 13.24 6.35
CA LEU A 236 -11.47 12.35 5.30
C LEU A 236 -11.29 13.03 3.95
N ARG A 237 -10.71 12.29 3.00
CA ARG A 237 -10.38 12.76 1.66
C ARG A 237 -11.11 11.91 0.61
N PRO A 238 -11.22 12.39 -0.64
CA PRO A 238 -11.76 11.59 -1.73
C PRO A 238 -11.08 10.23 -1.90
N CYS A 239 -11.79 9.26 -2.46
CA CYS A 239 -11.29 7.92 -2.77
C CYS A 239 -10.32 7.98 -3.96
N ILE A 240 -9.07 8.35 -3.71
CA ILE A 240 -8.01 8.48 -4.71
C ILE A 240 -6.71 7.82 -4.24
N CYS A 241 -5.86 7.47 -5.19
CA CYS A 241 -4.52 6.94 -4.96
C CYS A 241 -3.44 8.05 -4.86
N GLY A 242 -3.86 9.31 -4.71
CA GLY A 242 -2.99 10.50 -4.73
C GLY A 242 -1.84 10.50 -3.72
N PRO A 243 -2.04 10.08 -2.46
CA PRO A 243 -0.95 10.05 -1.48
C PRO A 243 0.23 9.15 -1.85
N CYS A 244 0.07 8.17 -2.76
CA CYS A 244 1.17 7.36 -3.29
C CYS A 244 2.16 8.17 -4.14
N PHE A 245 1.77 9.37 -4.59
CA PHE A 245 2.62 10.27 -5.37
C PHE A 245 3.35 11.33 -4.53
N GLY A 246 3.27 11.24 -3.23
CA GLY A 246 3.97 12.10 -2.32
C GLY A 246 3.28 13.44 -2.01
N VAL A 247 3.15 13.65 -0.72
CA VAL A 247 2.59 14.87 -0.14
C VAL A 247 3.40 15.29 1.09
N THR A 248 4.66 14.86 1.17
CA THR A 248 5.55 15.08 2.31
C THR A 248 6.64 16.06 1.90
N ALA A 249 6.95 17.02 2.75
CA ALA A 249 8.02 17.99 2.51
C ALA A 249 9.41 17.38 2.77
N ASN A 250 10.43 18.09 2.34
CA ASN A 250 11.81 17.69 2.55
C ASN A 250 12.13 17.53 4.05
N ASN A 251 12.85 16.47 4.41
CA ASN A 251 13.24 16.12 5.78
C ASN A 251 12.07 15.86 6.76
N GLN A 252 10.85 15.76 6.28
CA GLN A 252 9.71 15.35 7.10
C GLN A 252 9.55 13.85 7.19
N VAL A 253 8.97 13.38 8.30
CA VAL A 253 8.64 11.98 8.56
C VAL A 253 7.13 11.78 8.38
N SER A 254 6.77 10.89 7.45
CA SER A 254 5.39 10.48 7.20
C SER A 254 5.24 8.99 7.44
N ILE A 255 4.25 8.59 8.25
CA ILE A 255 3.85 7.19 8.41
C ILE A 255 2.60 6.90 7.59
N ARG A 256 2.59 5.79 6.86
CA ARG A 256 1.56 5.51 5.86
C ARG A 256 1.12 4.05 5.86
N HIS A 257 -0.18 3.82 5.81
CA HIS A 257 -0.72 2.53 5.40
C HIS A 257 -1.00 2.59 3.89
N MET A 258 -0.02 2.20 3.13
CA MET A 258 0.01 2.18 1.66
C MET A 258 0.98 1.10 1.21
N THR A 259 1.05 0.81 -0.09
CA THR A 259 1.90 -0.28 -0.59
C THR A 259 3.36 0.11 -0.81
N ARG A 260 3.67 1.40 -1.01
CA ARG A 260 4.98 1.85 -1.51
C ARG A 260 5.56 3.01 -0.75
N ASN A 261 6.87 2.96 -0.55
CA ASN A 261 7.69 4.06 -0.02
C ASN A 261 9.01 4.24 -0.79
N TYR A 262 8.97 3.96 -2.10
CA TYR A 262 10.13 4.13 -2.99
C TYR A 262 10.47 5.60 -3.19
N PRO A 263 11.76 5.93 -3.46
CA PRO A 263 12.15 7.27 -3.94
C PRO A 263 11.38 7.63 -5.22
N ASN A 264 11.20 8.93 -5.45
CA ASN A 264 10.39 9.51 -6.54
C ASN A 264 8.87 9.27 -6.46
N ARG A 265 8.39 8.52 -5.47
CA ARG A 265 6.96 8.25 -5.32
C ARG A 265 6.34 8.86 -4.07
N GLU A 266 7.03 8.82 -2.95
CA GLU A 266 6.49 9.24 -1.65
C GLU A 266 6.58 10.75 -1.37
N GLY A 267 7.02 11.55 -2.32
CA GLY A 267 7.24 13.00 -2.19
C GLY A 267 8.70 13.39 -2.39
N SER A 268 9.60 12.41 -2.44
CA SER A 268 11.00 12.66 -2.75
C SER A 268 11.21 12.84 -4.24
N LYS A 269 12.04 13.83 -4.57
CA LYS A 269 12.59 14.05 -5.91
C LYS A 269 14.10 14.19 -5.78
N PRO A 270 14.83 13.07 -5.64
CA PRO A 270 16.26 13.07 -5.31
C PRO A 270 17.08 13.89 -6.28
N GLY A 271 16.82 13.80 -7.59
CA GLY A 271 17.47 14.60 -8.63
C GLY A 271 17.26 16.11 -8.52
N GLN A 272 16.25 16.55 -7.74
CA GLN A 272 15.98 17.95 -7.43
C GLN A 272 16.40 18.31 -5.99
N GLY A 273 17.06 17.40 -5.28
CA GLY A 273 17.50 17.61 -3.90
C GLY A 273 16.41 17.50 -2.85
N GLN A 274 15.23 16.97 -3.21
CA GLN A 274 14.11 16.78 -2.29
C GLN A 274 14.09 15.32 -1.80
N MET A 275 14.09 15.14 -0.48
CA MET A 275 14.02 13.82 0.16
C MET A 275 13.12 13.88 1.39
N ALA A 276 12.22 12.91 1.53
CA ALA A 276 11.34 12.73 2.67
C ALA A 276 11.51 11.33 3.27
N CYS A 277 11.16 11.19 4.53
CA CYS A 277 11.15 9.89 5.23
C CYS A 277 9.72 9.33 5.23
N ALA A 278 9.38 8.49 4.26
CA ALA A 278 8.09 7.81 4.22
C ALA A 278 8.23 6.39 4.75
N CYS A 279 7.63 6.13 5.92
CA CYS A 279 7.57 4.80 6.52
C CYS A 279 6.21 4.16 6.27
N LEU A 280 6.17 2.83 6.13
CA LEU A 280 4.92 2.08 6.04
C LEU A 280 4.59 1.44 7.38
N MET A 281 3.33 1.53 7.78
CA MET A 281 2.81 0.95 9.02
C MET A 281 1.34 0.58 8.85
N ASP A 282 0.84 -0.34 9.65
CA ASP A 282 -0.59 -0.62 9.70
C ASP A 282 -1.41 0.56 10.24
N ALA A 283 -2.63 0.70 9.77
CA ALA A 283 -3.57 1.76 10.15
C ALA A 283 -3.79 1.85 11.67
N ARG A 284 -3.76 0.72 12.36
CA ARG A 284 -3.91 0.65 13.82
C ARG A 284 -2.73 1.31 14.53
N SER A 285 -1.50 0.99 14.13
CA SER A 285 -0.30 1.61 14.69
C SER A 285 -0.13 3.07 14.28
N ILE A 286 -0.64 3.46 13.10
CA ILE A 286 -0.76 4.86 12.69
C ILE A 286 -1.70 5.62 13.63
N ALA A 287 -2.90 5.09 13.88
CA ALA A 287 -3.86 5.71 14.80
C ALA A 287 -3.32 5.79 16.23
N ALA A 288 -2.63 4.74 16.70
CA ALA A 288 -1.96 4.73 18.01
C ALA A 288 -0.88 5.84 18.13
N THR A 289 -0.08 6.00 17.08
CA THR A 289 0.95 7.05 17.00
C THR A 289 0.31 8.45 17.00
N VAL A 290 -0.79 8.64 16.25
CA VAL A 290 -1.54 9.91 16.22
C VAL A 290 -2.17 10.21 17.57
N ARG A 291 -2.85 9.23 18.19
CA ARG A 291 -3.41 9.34 19.55
C ARG A 291 -2.36 9.78 20.56
N ASN A 292 -1.11 9.37 20.36
CA ASN A 292 0.03 9.70 21.21
C ASN A 292 0.81 10.95 20.76
N GLY A 293 0.15 11.86 20.04
CA GLY A 293 0.73 13.14 19.64
C GLY A 293 1.88 13.04 18.64
N GLY A 294 1.88 12.04 17.80
CA GLY A 294 2.93 11.77 16.81
C GLY A 294 4.12 10.94 17.34
N LYS A 295 4.11 10.59 18.61
CA LYS A 295 5.11 9.67 19.19
C LYS A 295 4.87 8.25 18.68
N LEU A 296 5.85 7.68 17.97
CA LEU A 296 5.76 6.34 17.39
C LEU A 296 5.32 5.30 18.43
N THR A 297 4.17 4.70 18.19
CA THR A 297 3.49 3.79 19.12
C THR A 297 2.95 2.58 18.35
N ALA A 298 3.24 1.39 18.81
CA ALA A 298 2.59 0.17 18.31
C ALA A 298 1.15 0.11 18.82
N ALA A 299 0.21 -0.34 18.00
CA ALA A 299 -1.18 -0.48 18.44
C ALA A 299 -1.33 -1.48 19.58
N THR A 300 -0.46 -2.48 19.64
CA THR A 300 -0.40 -3.47 20.73
C THR A 300 0.08 -2.88 22.08
N ASP A 301 0.60 -1.67 22.11
CA ASP A 301 0.96 -0.95 23.34
C ASP A 301 -0.29 -0.30 24.00
N LEU A 302 -1.46 -0.36 23.33
CA LEU A 302 -2.70 0.22 23.81
C LEU A 302 -3.72 -0.87 24.13
N ASP A 303 -4.50 -0.65 25.18
CA ASP A 303 -5.69 -1.46 25.48
C ASP A 303 -6.89 -0.84 24.77
N VAL A 304 -7.32 -1.47 23.68
CA VAL A 304 -8.43 -1.01 22.81
C VAL A 304 -9.37 -2.15 22.52
N GLU A 305 -10.66 -1.92 22.74
CA GLU A 305 -11.72 -2.82 22.29
C GLU A 305 -12.08 -2.50 20.84
N TYR A 306 -11.84 -3.44 19.93
CA TYR A 306 -12.13 -3.29 18.51
C TYR A 306 -13.53 -3.79 18.18
N ARG A 307 -14.35 -2.92 17.57
CA ARG A 307 -15.68 -3.28 17.07
C ARG A 307 -15.56 -4.20 15.86
N THR A 308 -16.45 -5.17 15.77
CA THR A 308 -16.64 -5.99 14.57
C THR A 308 -17.84 -5.44 13.81
N LEU A 309 -17.60 -4.53 12.88
CA LEU A 309 -18.63 -3.99 11.99
C LEU A 309 -18.52 -4.65 10.62
N LYS A 310 -19.65 -4.84 9.96
CA LYS A 310 -19.73 -5.42 8.64
C LYS A 310 -19.85 -4.31 7.60
N HIS A 311 -19.06 -4.41 6.54
CA HIS A 311 -19.18 -3.52 5.38
C HIS A 311 -20.41 -3.89 4.55
N HIS A 312 -21.25 -2.90 4.22
CA HIS A 312 -22.40 -3.02 3.36
C HIS A 312 -22.13 -2.38 2.01
N PHE A 313 -21.88 -3.21 1.00
CA PHE A 313 -21.67 -2.74 -0.35
C PHE A 313 -22.97 -2.28 -1.00
N ASP A 314 -23.03 -1.02 -1.47
CA ASP A 314 -24.11 -0.50 -2.30
C ASP A 314 -23.59 -0.08 -3.67
N ALA A 315 -24.02 -0.76 -4.73
CA ALA A 315 -23.63 -0.48 -6.09
C ALA A 315 -24.22 0.82 -6.65
N LYS A 316 -25.31 1.35 -6.05
CA LYS A 316 -26.03 2.54 -6.55
C LYS A 316 -25.12 3.75 -6.71
N ILE A 317 -24.11 3.89 -5.87
CA ILE A 317 -23.18 5.02 -5.98
C ILE A 317 -22.43 5.01 -7.32
N TYR A 318 -22.10 3.83 -7.84
CA TYR A 318 -21.50 3.68 -9.18
C TYR A 318 -22.56 3.83 -10.28
N GLU A 319 -23.74 3.25 -10.11
CA GLU A 319 -24.85 3.36 -11.06
C GLU A 319 -25.25 4.82 -11.31
N ASN A 320 -25.15 5.67 -10.28
CA ASN A 320 -25.49 7.09 -10.36
C ASN A 320 -24.35 7.97 -10.93
N GLN A 321 -23.09 7.53 -10.84
CA GLN A 321 -21.93 8.36 -11.20
C GLN A 321 -21.19 7.88 -12.46
N VAL A 322 -21.28 6.60 -12.76
CA VAL A 322 -20.57 6.00 -13.89
C VAL A 322 -21.48 5.89 -15.10
N PHE A 323 -21.14 6.61 -16.17
CA PHE A 323 -21.80 6.41 -17.45
C PHE A 323 -21.47 5.01 -17.97
N ASN A 324 -22.49 4.18 -18.10
CA ASN A 324 -22.35 2.83 -18.63
C ASN A 324 -23.08 2.71 -19.98
N ASN A 325 -22.31 2.65 -21.06
CA ASN A 325 -22.82 2.44 -22.41
C ASN A 325 -22.44 1.06 -22.98
N PHE A 326 -22.18 0.08 -22.12
CA PHE A 326 -21.91 -1.29 -22.54
C PHE A 326 -23.09 -1.83 -23.35
N GLU A 327 -22.83 -2.46 -24.49
CA GLU A 327 -23.82 -2.95 -25.46
C GLU A 327 -24.71 -1.86 -26.10
N LYS A 328 -24.45 -0.58 -25.84
CA LYS A 328 -25.19 0.57 -26.43
C LYS A 328 -24.25 1.46 -27.23
N GLY A 329 -23.24 0.86 -27.87
CA GLY A 329 -22.30 1.58 -28.72
C GLY A 329 -23.06 2.24 -29.93
N ASP A 330 -22.57 3.41 -30.32
CA ASP A 330 -23.03 4.11 -31.51
C ASP A 330 -21.83 4.37 -32.41
N ASP A 331 -21.76 3.65 -33.51
CA ASP A 331 -20.69 3.73 -34.50
C ASP A 331 -20.60 5.09 -35.21
N ASN A 332 -21.64 5.93 -35.05
CA ASN A 332 -21.68 7.27 -35.66
C ASN A 332 -21.06 8.34 -34.71
N VAL A 333 -20.71 8.00 -33.48
CA VAL A 333 -20.09 8.95 -32.56
C VAL A 333 -18.64 9.18 -32.95
N GLU A 334 -18.31 10.42 -33.29
CA GLU A 334 -16.93 10.83 -33.58
C GLU A 334 -16.08 10.85 -32.29
N LEU A 335 -14.90 10.26 -32.36
CA LEU A 335 -13.93 10.24 -31.26
C LEU A 335 -13.23 11.59 -31.14
N THR A 336 -13.54 12.32 -30.08
CA THR A 336 -12.87 13.60 -29.78
C THR A 336 -11.78 13.37 -28.73
N MET A 337 -10.53 13.62 -29.10
CA MET A 337 -9.40 13.52 -28.18
C MET A 337 -9.38 14.69 -27.20
N GLY A 338 -9.15 14.39 -25.93
CA GLY A 338 -8.95 15.42 -24.90
C GLY A 338 -7.60 16.11 -25.02
N PRO A 339 -7.35 17.19 -24.24
CA PRO A 339 -6.03 17.82 -24.16
C PRO A 339 -4.95 16.79 -23.77
N ASN A 340 -3.79 16.87 -24.37
CA ASN A 340 -2.66 15.96 -24.14
C ASN A 340 -2.91 14.49 -24.49
N ILE A 341 -4.03 14.16 -25.14
CA ILE A 341 -4.29 12.82 -25.68
C ILE A 341 -4.05 12.88 -27.20
N ALA A 342 -3.29 11.94 -27.72
CA ALA A 342 -3.04 11.80 -29.14
C ALA A 342 -3.03 10.32 -29.53
N ASP A 343 -3.41 10.07 -30.77
CA ASP A 343 -3.32 8.74 -31.34
C ASP A 343 -1.86 8.34 -31.58
N TRP A 344 -1.64 7.06 -31.83
CA TRP A 344 -0.33 6.57 -32.20
C TRP A 344 0.16 7.20 -33.52
N PRO A 345 1.44 7.57 -33.62
CA PRO A 345 1.97 8.02 -34.89
C PRO A 345 1.90 6.90 -35.94
N LYS A 346 1.84 7.27 -37.19
CA LYS A 346 1.86 6.28 -38.28
C LYS A 346 3.20 5.53 -38.27
N MET A 347 3.14 4.28 -37.90
CA MET A 347 4.30 3.38 -37.84
C MET A 347 4.33 2.47 -39.05
N GLN A 348 5.52 2.10 -39.50
CA GLN A 348 5.69 1.08 -40.51
C GLN A 348 5.39 -0.29 -39.90
N PRO A 349 4.77 -1.23 -40.64
CA PRO A 349 4.55 -2.57 -40.15
C PRO A 349 5.91 -3.26 -39.90
N LEU A 350 5.95 -4.10 -38.85
CA LEU A 350 7.13 -4.87 -38.52
C LEU A 350 7.50 -5.79 -39.70
N THR A 351 8.75 -5.79 -40.06
CA THR A 351 9.28 -6.69 -41.10
C THR A 351 9.60 -8.06 -40.51
N LYS A 352 9.81 -9.06 -41.41
CA LYS A 352 10.19 -10.42 -41.00
C LYS A 352 11.50 -10.47 -40.19
N HIS A 353 12.37 -9.50 -40.40
CA HIS A 353 13.64 -9.36 -39.71
C HIS A 353 13.75 -7.95 -39.12
N LEU A 354 14.14 -7.87 -37.85
CA LEU A 354 14.36 -6.63 -37.12
C LEU A 354 15.84 -6.56 -36.74
N LEU A 355 16.54 -5.56 -37.24
CA LEU A 355 17.92 -5.28 -36.85
C LEU A 355 17.95 -4.22 -35.77
N LEU A 356 18.40 -4.59 -34.58
CA LEU A 356 18.55 -3.71 -33.43
C LEU A 356 20.04 -3.42 -33.17
N LYS A 357 20.39 -2.14 -33.09
CA LYS A 357 21.71 -1.71 -32.67
C LYS A 357 21.67 -1.43 -31.17
N THR A 358 22.48 -2.13 -30.39
CA THR A 358 22.63 -1.85 -28.96
C THR A 358 23.30 -0.49 -28.78
N ALA A 359 22.61 0.45 -28.13
CA ALA A 359 23.13 1.78 -27.83
C ALA A 359 23.92 1.83 -26.52
N GLY A 360 23.62 0.92 -25.59
CA GLY A 360 24.30 0.84 -24.30
C GLY A 360 23.95 -0.45 -23.56
N SER A 361 24.66 -0.71 -22.49
CA SER A 361 24.40 -1.82 -21.56
C SER A 361 24.38 -1.26 -20.15
N TYR A 362 23.35 -1.62 -19.40
CA TYR A 362 23.18 -1.21 -18.01
C TYR A 362 23.24 -2.43 -17.10
N HIS A 363 24.01 -2.33 -16.02
CA HIS A 363 24.14 -3.38 -15.02
C HIS A 363 23.40 -2.97 -13.74
N GLY A 364 22.23 -3.56 -13.51
CA GLY A 364 21.39 -3.27 -12.35
C GLY A 364 19.90 -3.39 -12.65
N SER A 365 19.08 -3.06 -11.69
CA SER A 365 17.63 -2.93 -11.88
C SER A 365 17.32 -1.55 -12.45
N VAL A 366 16.54 -1.50 -13.52
CA VAL A 366 16.01 -0.27 -14.10
C VAL A 366 14.52 -0.24 -13.81
N THR A 367 14.06 0.82 -13.17
CA THR A 367 12.65 1.02 -12.90
C THR A 367 11.96 1.71 -14.07
N THR A 368 10.63 1.59 -14.14
CA THR A 368 9.84 2.32 -15.15
C THR A 368 9.96 3.84 -14.97
N ASP A 369 10.19 4.31 -13.74
CA ASP A 369 10.35 5.74 -13.45
C ASP A 369 11.69 6.32 -13.92
N GLU A 370 12.70 5.48 -14.13
CA GLU A 370 13.97 5.89 -14.77
C GLU A 370 13.83 6.03 -16.29
N LEU A 371 12.94 5.23 -16.88
CA LEU A 371 12.64 5.32 -18.31
C LEU A 371 11.63 6.43 -18.61
N ILE A 372 10.54 6.48 -17.82
CA ILE A 372 9.47 7.46 -17.97
C ILE A 372 9.11 8.00 -16.59
N PRO A 373 9.63 9.17 -16.19
CA PRO A 373 9.39 9.76 -14.87
C PRO A 373 7.89 9.99 -14.61
N SER A 374 7.33 9.30 -13.62
CA SER A 374 5.87 9.30 -13.35
C SER A 374 5.32 10.70 -13.06
N GLY A 375 6.07 11.56 -12.38
CA GLY A 375 5.65 12.91 -12.06
C GLY A 375 5.63 13.85 -13.26
N GLU A 376 6.72 13.89 -14.03
CA GLU A 376 6.90 14.82 -15.14
C GLU A 376 6.09 14.41 -16.38
N ALA A 377 6.06 13.11 -16.69
CA ALA A 377 5.34 12.57 -17.84
C ALA A 377 3.84 12.33 -17.59
N SER A 378 3.33 12.61 -16.39
CA SER A 378 1.97 12.25 -15.98
C SER A 378 0.87 12.81 -16.91
N SER A 379 1.06 14.03 -17.41
CA SER A 379 0.10 14.70 -18.30
C SER A 379 0.05 14.13 -19.72
N PHE A 380 1.03 13.30 -20.09
CA PHE A 380 1.20 12.80 -21.46
C PHE A 380 1.07 11.28 -21.57
N ARG A 381 0.58 10.59 -20.54
CA ARG A 381 0.46 9.12 -20.52
C ARG A 381 -0.36 8.54 -21.65
N SER A 382 -1.30 9.30 -22.20
CA SER A 382 -2.11 8.94 -23.36
C SER A 382 -1.70 9.68 -24.64
N ASN A 383 -0.44 10.09 -24.72
CA ASN A 383 0.16 10.71 -25.90
C ASN A 383 1.50 10.02 -26.20
N PRO A 384 1.51 9.00 -27.07
CA PRO A 384 2.71 8.19 -27.31
C PRO A 384 3.92 8.97 -27.80
N GLU A 385 3.70 9.99 -28.63
CA GLU A 385 4.76 10.83 -29.17
C GLU A 385 5.38 11.69 -28.05
N LYS A 386 4.55 12.38 -27.26
CA LYS A 386 5.04 13.23 -26.16
C LYS A 386 5.69 12.44 -25.04
N ILE A 387 5.13 11.27 -24.67
CA ILE A 387 5.73 10.47 -23.59
C ILE A 387 7.08 9.90 -24.00
N SER A 388 7.30 9.63 -25.29
CA SER A 388 8.58 9.14 -25.79
C SER A 388 9.74 10.14 -25.67
N GLU A 389 9.44 11.43 -25.51
CA GLU A 389 10.45 12.46 -25.27
C GLU A 389 11.15 12.36 -23.90
N TYR A 390 10.56 11.57 -22.99
CA TYR A 390 11.06 11.36 -21.62
C TYR A 390 11.90 10.08 -21.46
N THR A 391 12.03 9.24 -22.51
CA THR A 391 12.72 7.95 -22.46
C THR A 391 14.21 8.06 -22.78
#